data_03525cb0aa697da8e5add4e4c608acb6
#
_entry.id   03525cb0aa697da8e5add4e4c608acb6
#
_cell.length_a   1.000
_cell.length_b   1.000
_cell.length_c   1.000
_cell.angle_alpha   90.00
_cell.angle_beta   90.00
_cell.angle_gamma   90.00
#
_symmetry.space_group_name_H-M   'P 1'
#
loop_
_entity.id
_entity.type
_entity.pdbx_description
1 polymer ?
#
loop_
_entity_poly.entity_id
_entity_poly.type
_entity_poly.pdbx_seq_one_letter_code
_entity_poly.pdbx_strand_id
1 'polypeptide(L)'
;MALRKVIVEGDPLLNERSREIKEITDRIRILAEDMWDTMYEANGVGLAAPQVGVLRRLVVIDVTEPPDEDGDEPEEDAEPIPEPEIIKYVLVNPEIIGISEETVKTKEGCLSVPGYVGIVERPERVRVRATDLDGNSFVIEGEGILAKALLHEIDHLNGVLYTDIAESIEEIKDPGEQPES
;
A
#
# COMPACT_ATOMS: atom_id res chain seq x y z
N MET A 1 7.35 2.82 19.40
CA MET A 1 6.46 1.90 18.65
C MET A 1 5.04 2.10 19.14
N ALA A 2 4.21 2.69 18.33
CA ALA A 2 2.83 2.95 18.69
C ALA A 2 1.90 2.63 17.50
N LEU A 3 0.75 2.02 17.82
CA LEU A 3 -0.33 1.88 16.85
C LEU A 3 -1.02 3.23 16.69
N ARG A 4 -1.23 3.64 15.44
CA ARG A 4 -1.96 4.85 15.12
C ARG A 4 -3.36 4.51 14.64
N LYS A 5 -4.30 5.40 14.90
CA LYS A 5 -5.66 5.22 14.39
C LYS A 5 -5.68 5.50 12.90
N VAL A 6 -6.18 4.53 12.13
CA VAL A 6 -6.44 4.71 10.69
C VAL A 6 -7.75 5.51 10.55
N ILE A 7 -7.67 6.67 9.91
CA ILE A 7 -8.86 7.48 9.61
C ILE A 7 -9.58 6.90 8.39
N VAL A 8 -10.89 7.05 8.37
CA VAL A 8 -11.75 6.42 7.36
C VAL A 8 -12.38 7.45 6.43
N GLU A 9 -12.85 6.99 5.29
CA GLU A 9 -13.56 7.78 4.29
C GLU A 9 -14.66 8.62 4.94
N GLY A 10 -14.78 9.86 4.49
CA GLY A 10 -15.63 10.88 5.09
C GLY A 10 -14.84 11.90 5.91
N ASP A 11 -13.64 11.55 6.37
CA ASP A 11 -12.74 12.54 6.98
C ASP A 11 -12.12 13.40 5.86
N PRO A 12 -12.30 14.73 5.90
CA PRO A 12 -11.82 15.62 4.83
C PRO A 12 -10.28 15.61 4.68
N LEU A 13 -9.53 15.19 5.69
CA LEU A 13 -8.09 15.12 5.65
C LEU A 13 -7.59 14.13 4.57
N LEU A 14 -8.35 13.06 4.28
CA LEU A 14 -8.03 12.09 3.24
C LEU A 14 -8.09 12.67 1.82
N ASN A 15 -8.77 13.79 1.63
CA ASN A 15 -8.89 14.47 0.34
C ASN A 15 -7.91 15.65 0.20
N GLU A 16 -7.05 15.86 1.17
CA GLU A 16 -6.02 16.90 1.12
C GLU A 16 -4.72 16.37 0.55
N ARG A 17 -4.00 17.25 -0.15
CA ARG A 17 -2.66 16.94 -0.64
C ARG A 17 -1.64 16.99 0.50
N SER A 18 -0.86 15.94 0.66
CA SER A 18 0.23 15.88 1.65
C SER A 18 1.41 16.76 1.25
N ARG A 19 2.08 17.30 2.27
CA ARG A 19 3.24 18.17 2.10
C ARG A 19 4.52 17.37 1.94
N GLU A 20 5.40 17.90 1.12
CA GLU A 20 6.74 17.38 0.92
C GLU A 20 7.53 17.36 2.24
N ILE A 21 8.30 16.31 2.46
CA ILE A 21 9.21 16.16 3.59
C ILE A 21 10.55 16.79 3.15
N LYS A 22 10.92 17.91 3.77
CA LYS A 22 12.16 18.63 3.46
C LYS A 22 13.36 18.06 4.20
N GLU A 23 13.13 17.53 5.40
CA GLU A 23 14.16 16.96 6.27
C GLU A 23 13.63 15.67 6.91
N ILE A 24 14.44 14.61 6.84
CA ILE A 24 14.13 13.33 7.50
C ILE A 24 14.60 13.40 8.93
N THR A 25 13.69 13.86 9.80
CA THR A 25 13.91 13.98 11.23
C THR A 25 13.63 12.67 11.96
N ASP A 26 13.99 12.61 13.25
CA ASP A 26 13.63 11.47 14.11
C ASP A 26 12.10 11.26 14.18
N ARG A 27 11.32 12.34 14.11
CA ARG A 27 9.85 12.26 14.07
C ARG A 27 9.35 11.54 12.82
N ILE A 28 9.99 11.76 11.67
CA ILE A 28 9.66 11.05 10.43
C ILE A 28 10.02 9.58 10.55
N ARG A 29 11.15 9.25 11.16
CA ARG A 29 11.56 7.84 11.41
C ARG A 29 10.58 7.13 12.35
N ILE A 30 10.18 7.77 13.43
CA ILE A 30 9.18 7.25 14.37
C ILE A 30 7.82 7.08 13.66
N LEU A 31 7.42 8.04 12.84
CA LEU A 31 6.20 7.95 12.06
C LEU A 31 6.22 6.73 11.14
N ALA A 32 7.33 6.50 10.45
CA ALA A 32 7.48 5.31 9.58
C ALA A 32 7.38 4.00 10.39
N GLU A 33 8.01 3.92 11.55
CA GLU A 33 7.91 2.74 12.44
C GLU A 33 6.46 2.51 12.89
N ASP A 34 5.78 3.55 13.34
CA ASP A 34 4.38 3.48 13.75
C ASP A 34 3.47 3.08 12.58
N MET A 35 3.77 3.54 11.37
CA MET A 35 3.03 3.18 10.16
C MET A 35 3.22 1.69 9.82
N TRP A 36 4.43 1.16 9.95
CA TRP A 36 4.67 -0.28 9.80
C TRP A 36 3.83 -1.10 10.76
N ASP A 37 3.89 -0.78 12.05
CA ASP A 37 3.15 -1.49 13.09
C ASP A 37 1.64 -1.42 12.85
N THR A 38 1.14 -0.23 12.49
CA THR A 38 -0.28 -0.01 12.19
C THR A 38 -0.74 -0.80 10.96
N MET A 39 0.07 -0.79 9.90
CA MET A 39 -0.21 -1.54 8.68
C MET A 39 -0.28 -3.04 8.93
N TYR A 40 0.68 -3.60 9.65
CA TYR A 40 0.71 -5.03 9.94
C TYR A 40 -0.43 -5.46 10.87
N GLU A 41 -0.74 -4.66 11.89
CA GLU A 41 -1.89 -4.93 12.77
C GLU A 41 -3.22 -4.96 12.00
N ALA A 42 -3.34 -4.14 10.98
CA ALA A 42 -4.52 -4.08 10.12
C ALA A 42 -4.48 -5.06 8.94
N ASN A 43 -3.47 -5.90 8.84
CA ASN A 43 -3.24 -6.83 7.71
C ASN A 43 -3.19 -6.12 6.34
N GLY A 44 -2.67 -4.91 6.30
CA GLY A 44 -2.50 -4.15 5.07
C GLY A 44 -1.19 -4.44 4.37
N VAL A 45 -1.11 -4.11 3.09
CA VAL A 45 0.10 -4.21 2.27
C VAL A 45 0.75 -2.86 1.99
N GLY A 46 0.04 -1.78 2.28
CA GLY A 46 0.50 -0.40 2.15
C GLY A 46 -0.22 0.53 3.09
N LEU A 47 0.43 1.61 3.44
CA LEU A 47 -0.14 2.68 4.26
C LEU A 47 0.55 4.00 3.94
N ALA A 48 -0.25 5.04 3.74
CA ALA A 48 0.22 6.41 3.54
C ALA A 48 0.00 7.25 4.81
N ALA A 49 0.88 8.19 5.09
CA ALA A 49 0.81 9.01 6.28
C ALA A 49 -0.52 9.76 6.48
N PRO A 50 -1.20 10.28 5.44
CA PRO A 50 -2.53 10.88 5.62
C PRO A 50 -3.54 9.93 6.25
N GLN A 51 -3.44 8.62 6.01
CA GLN A 51 -4.35 7.63 6.60
C GLN A 51 -4.23 7.51 8.12
N VAL A 52 -3.14 7.99 8.69
CA VAL A 52 -2.96 8.10 10.16
C VAL A 52 -2.98 9.56 10.65
N GLY A 53 -3.55 10.45 9.85
CA GLY A 53 -3.77 11.84 10.21
C GLY A 53 -2.58 12.77 10.02
N VAL A 54 -1.55 12.36 9.30
CA VAL A 54 -0.34 13.16 9.07
C VAL A 54 -0.18 13.50 7.59
N LEU A 55 -0.34 14.77 7.26
CA LEU A 55 -0.25 15.27 5.88
C LEU A 55 1.23 15.44 5.45
N ARG A 56 1.94 14.34 5.36
CA ARG A 56 3.31 14.24 4.86
C ARG A 56 3.42 13.18 3.78
N ARG A 57 4.32 13.42 2.83
CA ARG A 57 4.54 12.50 1.69
C ARG A 57 5.43 11.34 2.11
N LEU A 58 4.86 10.45 2.92
CA LEU A 58 5.49 9.24 3.44
C LEU A 58 4.57 8.04 3.21
N VAL A 59 5.13 6.96 2.70
CA VAL A 59 4.43 5.72 2.40
C VAL A 59 5.27 4.53 2.88
N VAL A 60 4.62 3.51 3.40
CA VAL A 60 5.21 2.19 3.64
C VAL A 60 4.47 1.15 2.80
N ILE A 61 5.20 0.23 2.20
CA ILE A 61 4.67 -0.85 1.36
C ILE A 61 5.42 -2.14 1.68
N ASP A 62 4.67 -3.21 1.88
CA ASP A 62 5.19 -4.58 1.96
C ASP A 62 4.28 -5.50 1.15
N VAL A 63 4.76 -5.88 -0.02
CA VAL A 63 4.09 -6.84 -0.92
C VAL A 63 4.89 -8.13 -1.04
N THR A 64 5.68 -8.44 -0.01
CA THR A 64 6.39 -9.71 0.09
C THR A 64 5.36 -10.85 0.09
N GLU A 65 5.47 -11.75 -0.86
CA GLU A 65 4.60 -12.92 -0.88
C GLU A 65 4.98 -13.86 0.27
N PRO A 66 4.01 -14.34 1.06
CA PRO A 66 4.30 -15.34 2.07
C PRO A 66 4.80 -16.63 1.38
N PRO A 67 5.66 -17.41 2.03
CA PRO A 67 6.03 -18.70 1.51
C PRO A 67 4.78 -19.57 1.32
N ASP A 68 4.72 -20.32 0.22
CA ASP A 68 3.62 -21.23 -0.06
C ASP A 68 3.45 -22.22 1.11
N GLU A 69 2.42 -22.00 1.92
CA GLU A 69 2.09 -22.92 3.03
C GLU A 69 1.36 -24.19 2.56
N ASP A 70 0.92 -24.22 1.29
CA ASP A 70 0.19 -25.33 0.68
C ASP A 70 1.10 -26.41 0.05
N GLY A 71 2.39 -26.36 0.35
CA GLY A 71 3.32 -27.43 -0.06
C GLY A 71 3.06 -28.70 0.75
N ASP A 72 2.66 -29.78 0.10
CA ASP A 72 2.79 -31.14 0.63
C ASP A 72 4.18 -31.28 1.28
N GLU A 73 4.28 -32.05 2.37
CA GLU A 73 5.56 -32.28 3.04
C GLU A 73 6.66 -32.52 2.01
N PRO A 74 7.79 -31.80 2.09
CA PRO A 74 8.82 -31.92 1.07
C PRO A 74 9.29 -33.37 0.98
N GLU A 75 9.23 -33.93 -0.22
CA GLU A 75 9.87 -35.23 -0.51
C GLU A 75 11.35 -35.13 -0.11
N GLU A 76 11.90 -36.19 0.46
CA GLU A 76 13.24 -36.26 1.05
C GLU A 76 14.37 -35.81 0.09
N ASP A 77 14.08 -35.66 -1.20
CA ASP A 77 14.99 -35.24 -2.28
C ASP A 77 14.56 -33.91 -2.98
N ALA A 78 13.62 -33.15 -2.40
CA ALA A 78 13.21 -31.88 -2.98
C ALA A 78 14.31 -30.82 -2.87
N GLU A 79 14.54 -30.09 -3.98
CA GLU A 79 15.41 -28.90 -3.93
C GLU A 79 14.84 -27.87 -2.92
N PRO A 80 15.72 -27.15 -2.20
CA PRO A 80 15.25 -26.15 -1.24
C PRO A 80 14.36 -25.11 -1.94
N ILE A 81 13.17 -24.90 -1.37
CA ILE A 81 12.26 -23.87 -1.84
C ILE A 81 12.99 -22.52 -1.71
N PRO A 82 13.11 -21.72 -2.79
CA PRO A 82 13.77 -20.43 -2.71
C PRO A 82 13.06 -19.55 -1.69
N GLU A 83 13.83 -18.85 -0.86
CA GLU A 83 13.24 -17.87 0.06
C GLU A 83 12.46 -16.80 -0.73
N PRO A 84 11.29 -16.37 -0.24
CA PRO A 84 10.51 -15.36 -0.92
C PRO A 84 11.31 -14.05 -1.07
N GLU A 85 11.20 -13.43 -2.23
CA GLU A 85 11.80 -12.11 -2.44
C GLU A 85 11.11 -11.08 -1.55
N ILE A 86 11.91 -10.41 -0.72
CA ILE A 86 11.40 -9.36 0.17
C ILE A 86 11.17 -8.09 -0.65
N ILE A 87 9.89 -7.70 -0.79
CA ILE A 87 9.48 -6.49 -1.50
C ILE A 87 8.85 -5.51 -0.49
N LYS A 88 9.73 -4.77 0.17
CA LYS A 88 9.39 -3.88 1.27
C LYS A 88 10.08 -2.52 1.10
N TYR A 89 9.30 -1.44 1.14
CA TYR A 89 9.81 -0.08 0.91
C TYR A 89 9.25 0.93 1.88
N VAL A 90 10.10 1.87 2.30
CA VAL A 90 9.70 3.18 2.84
C VAL A 90 9.98 4.21 1.76
N LEU A 91 8.97 4.99 1.40
CA LEU A 91 9.04 5.99 0.34
C LEU A 91 8.83 7.38 0.93
N VAL A 92 9.87 8.19 0.89
CA VAL A 92 9.81 9.62 1.22
C VAL A 92 9.72 10.41 -0.08
N ASN A 93 8.74 11.29 -0.19
CA ASN A 93 8.49 12.11 -1.38
C ASN A 93 8.45 11.31 -2.69
N PRO A 94 7.64 10.23 -2.78
CA PRO A 94 7.58 9.45 -4.00
C PRO A 94 7.00 10.26 -5.14
N GLU A 95 7.59 10.07 -6.33
CA GLU A 95 7.19 10.72 -7.57
C GLU A 95 7.07 9.67 -8.67
N ILE A 96 5.93 9.67 -9.37
CA ILE A 96 5.74 8.83 -10.55
C ILE A 96 6.51 9.46 -11.70
N ILE A 97 7.54 8.77 -12.20
CA ILE A 97 8.40 9.25 -13.31
C ILE A 97 8.14 8.52 -14.63
N GLY A 98 7.30 7.51 -14.62
CA GLY A 98 6.89 6.80 -15.83
C GLY A 98 5.74 5.85 -15.55
N ILE A 99 4.88 5.68 -16.53
CA ILE A 99 3.78 4.71 -16.54
C ILE A 99 3.71 4.01 -17.88
N SER A 100 3.24 2.76 -17.91
CA SER A 100 2.99 2.05 -19.16
C SER A 100 1.75 2.60 -19.88
N GLU A 101 1.68 2.43 -21.18
CA GLU A 101 0.45 2.71 -21.97
C GLU A 101 -0.60 1.62 -21.71
N GLU A 102 -0.15 0.38 -21.52
CA GLU A 102 -1.00 -0.75 -21.18
C GLU A 102 -1.58 -0.56 -19.79
N THR A 103 -2.86 -0.86 -19.66
CA THR A 103 -3.60 -0.79 -18.40
C THR A 103 -4.15 -2.15 -18.03
N VAL A 104 -4.41 -2.32 -16.74
CA VAL A 104 -5.00 -3.53 -16.18
C VAL A 104 -6.07 -3.13 -15.18
N LYS A 105 -7.16 -3.90 -15.15
CA LYS A 105 -8.20 -3.76 -14.13
C LYS A 105 -7.79 -4.53 -12.89
N THR A 106 -7.70 -3.83 -11.76
CA THR A 106 -7.31 -4.40 -10.48
C THR A 106 -8.43 -4.29 -9.46
N LYS A 107 -8.53 -5.30 -8.60
CA LYS A 107 -9.41 -5.25 -7.45
C LYS A 107 -8.65 -4.63 -6.29
N GLU A 108 -9.17 -3.52 -5.76
CA GLU A 108 -8.54 -2.76 -4.69
C GLU A 108 -9.44 -2.64 -3.47
N GLY A 109 -8.81 -2.75 -2.30
CA GLY A 109 -9.38 -2.40 -1.02
C GLY A 109 -8.47 -1.38 -0.33
N CYS A 110 -8.95 -0.74 0.72
CA CYS A 110 -8.21 0.27 1.45
C CYS A 110 -8.53 0.21 2.94
N LEU A 111 -7.53 0.36 3.80
CA LEU A 111 -7.71 0.41 5.25
C LEU A 111 -8.60 1.60 5.68
N SER A 112 -8.62 2.68 4.88
CA SER A 112 -9.48 3.84 5.10
C SER A 112 -10.90 3.69 4.53
N VAL A 113 -11.18 2.59 3.83
CA VAL A 113 -12.50 2.23 3.29
C VAL A 113 -12.82 0.79 3.68
N PRO A 114 -13.01 0.54 4.99
CA PRO A 114 -13.24 -0.82 5.47
C PRO A 114 -14.55 -1.40 4.95
N GLY A 115 -14.54 -2.67 4.59
CA GLY A 115 -15.74 -3.39 4.16
C GLY A 115 -16.11 -3.23 2.69
N TYR A 116 -15.27 -2.58 1.88
CA TYR A 116 -15.51 -2.38 0.45
C TYR A 116 -14.30 -2.76 -0.39
N VAL A 117 -14.55 -3.14 -1.62
CA VAL A 117 -13.55 -3.33 -2.67
C VAL A 117 -14.07 -2.72 -3.96
N GLY A 118 -13.18 -2.29 -4.81
CA GLY A 118 -13.54 -1.70 -6.10
C GLY A 118 -12.66 -2.20 -7.24
N ILE A 119 -13.15 -2.06 -8.45
CA ILE A 119 -12.39 -2.33 -9.66
C ILE A 119 -11.84 -1.01 -10.17
N VAL A 120 -10.52 -0.94 -10.30
CA VAL A 120 -9.80 0.26 -10.75
C VAL A 120 -8.95 -0.10 -11.96
N GLU A 121 -8.99 0.72 -13.00
CA GLU A 121 -8.08 0.60 -14.12
C GLU A 121 -6.78 1.34 -13.81
N ARG A 122 -5.65 0.62 -13.83
CA ARG A 122 -4.32 1.12 -13.51
C ARG A 122 -3.34 0.85 -14.63
N PRO A 123 -2.32 1.70 -14.82
CA PRO A 123 -1.16 1.31 -15.61
C PRO A 123 -0.60 -0.04 -15.12
N GLU A 124 -0.26 -0.91 -16.06
CA GLU A 124 0.29 -2.23 -15.74
C GLU A 124 1.66 -2.13 -15.07
N ARG A 125 2.46 -1.16 -15.50
CA ARG A 125 3.81 -0.88 -14.99
C ARG A 125 3.95 0.57 -14.60
N VAL A 126 4.72 0.83 -13.55
CA VAL A 126 5.00 2.16 -13.05
C VAL A 126 6.47 2.27 -12.65
N ARG A 127 7.03 3.44 -12.87
CA ARG A 127 8.35 3.80 -12.40
C ARG A 127 8.23 4.94 -11.40
N VAL A 128 8.76 4.74 -10.20
CA VAL A 128 8.66 5.69 -9.08
C VAL A 128 10.05 6.04 -8.59
N ARG A 129 10.33 7.33 -8.45
CA ARG A 129 11.49 7.83 -7.73
C ARG A 129 11.07 8.21 -6.33
N ALA A 130 11.88 7.83 -5.33
CA ALA A 130 11.66 8.18 -3.95
C ALA A 130 12.99 8.36 -3.22
N THR A 131 12.92 8.79 -1.97
CA THR A 131 14.06 8.86 -1.07
C THR A 131 13.81 7.88 0.10
N ASP A 132 14.83 7.18 0.53
CA ASP A 132 14.76 6.35 1.73
C ASP A 132 14.96 7.16 3.02
N LEU A 133 14.86 6.50 4.17
CA LEU A 133 15.01 7.18 5.47
C LEU A 133 16.46 7.66 5.75
N ASP A 134 17.43 7.19 4.98
CA ASP A 134 18.82 7.64 5.05
C ASP A 134 19.12 8.84 4.13
N GLY A 135 18.11 9.28 3.37
CA GLY A 135 18.21 10.41 2.46
C GLY A 135 18.72 10.03 1.06
N ASN A 136 18.83 8.74 0.75
CA ASN A 136 19.29 8.26 -0.55
C ASN A 136 18.14 8.17 -1.54
N SER A 137 18.33 8.72 -2.74
CA SER A 137 17.37 8.60 -3.83
C SER A 137 17.47 7.23 -4.49
N PHE A 138 16.33 6.65 -4.85
CA PHE A 138 16.24 5.39 -5.56
C PHE A 138 15.05 5.37 -6.51
N VAL A 139 15.05 4.42 -7.44
CA VAL A 139 13.98 4.22 -8.41
C VAL A 139 13.45 2.79 -8.29
N ILE A 140 12.13 2.67 -8.26
CA ILE A 140 11.44 1.38 -8.27
C ILE A 140 10.73 1.23 -9.62
N GLU A 141 10.90 0.08 -10.24
CA GLU A 141 10.08 -0.37 -11.36
C GLU A 141 9.08 -1.40 -10.83
N GLY A 142 7.81 -1.05 -10.82
CA GLY A 142 6.74 -1.90 -10.32
C GLY A 142 5.84 -2.41 -11.42
N GLU A 143 5.43 -3.68 -11.30
CA GLU A 143 4.37 -4.30 -12.09
C GLU A 143 3.49 -5.16 -11.17
N GLY A 144 2.33 -5.55 -11.63
CA GLY A 144 1.44 -6.40 -10.84
C GLY A 144 1.02 -5.73 -9.53
N ILE A 145 1.09 -6.48 -8.44
CA ILE A 145 0.68 -6.01 -7.11
C ILE A 145 1.51 -4.84 -6.61
N LEU A 146 2.81 -4.79 -6.94
CA LEU A 146 3.68 -3.66 -6.57
C LEU A 146 3.27 -2.38 -7.28
N ALA A 147 2.97 -2.43 -8.58
CA ALA A 147 2.48 -1.28 -9.32
C ALA A 147 1.17 -0.75 -8.73
N LYS A 148 0.25 -1.64 -8.44
CA LYS A 148 -1.04 -1.31 -7.80
C LYS A 148 -0.82 -0.63 -6.45
N ALA A 149 0.02 -1.18 -5.59
CA ALA A 149 0.31 -0.64 -4.26
C ALA A 149 0.97 0.73 -4.35
N LEU A 150 1.97 0.90 -5.22
CA LEU A 150 2.64 2.19 -5.43
C LEU A 150 1.66 3.28 -5.85
N LEU A 151 0.82 3.00 -6.84
CA LEU A 151 -0.15 3.95 -7.36
C LEU A 151 -1.23 4.28 -6.33
N HIS A 152 -1.74 3.28 -5.64
CA HIS A 152 -2.75 3.44 -4.59
C HIS A 152 -2.25 4.34 -3.45
N GLU A 153 -1.05 4.10 -2.95
CA GLU A 153 -0.49 4.86 -1.84
C GLU A 153 -0.06 6.28 -2.25
N ILE A 154 0.46 6.46 -3.46
CA ILE A 154 0.76 7.80 -3.99
C ILE A 154 -0.52 8.61 -4.20
N ASP A 155 -1.62 7.97 -4.62
CA ASP A 155 -2.93 8.64 -4.71
C ASP A 155 -3.34 9.22 -3.36
N HIS A 156 -3.15 8.50 -2.26
CA HIS A 156 -3.43 9.03 -0.91
C HIS A 156 -2.65 10.31 -0.61
N LEU A 157 -1.41 10.40 -1.05
CA LEU A 157 -0.59 11.61 -0.89
C LEU A 157 -1.12 12.80 -1.70
N ASN A 158 -1.89 12.54 -2.73
CA ASN A 158 -2.53 13.55 -3.58
C ASN A 158 -4.01 13.78 -3.21
N GLY A 159 -4.48 13.18 -2.13
CA GLY A 159 -5.86 13.32 -1.66
C GLY A 159 -6.88 12.51 -2.44
N VAL A 160 -6.46 11.44 -3.12
CA VAL A 160 -7.30 10.56 -3.94
C VAL A 160 -7.48 9.21 -3.26
N LEU A 161 -8.73 8.77 -3.14
CA LEU A 161 -9.08 7.42 -2.72
C LEU A 161 -9.44 6.57 -3.95
N TYR A 162 -9.23 5.25 -3.89
CA TYR A 162 -9.61 4.39 -5.00
C TYR A 162 -11.11 4.50 -5.34
N THR A 163 -11.94 4.79 -4.34
CA THR A 163 -13.39 5.02 -4.52
C THR A 163 -13.72 6.21 -5.43
N ASP A 164 -12.80 7.17 -5.56
CA ASP A 164 -12.97 8.33 -6.44
C ASP A 164 -12.82 7.97 -7.92
N ILE A 165 -12.10 6.89 -8.21
CA ILE A 165 -11.71 6.49 -9.58
C ILE A 165 -12.17 5.08 -9.97
N ALA A 166 -12.76 4.32 -9.04
CA ALA A 166 -13.22 2.97 -9.30
C ALA A 166 -14.39 2.94 -10.30
N GLU A 167 -14.36 1.97 -11.22
CA GLU A 167 -15.47 1.71 -12.15
C GLU A 167 -16.68 1.12 -11.41
N SER A 168 -16.43 0.31 -10.38
CA SER A 168 -17.44 -0.33 -9.56
C SER A 168 -16.92 -0.52 -8.14
N ILE A 169 -17.83 -0.49 -7.16
CA ILE A 169 -17.53 -0.69 -5.75
C ILE A 169 -18.52 -1.71 -5.21
N GLU A 170 -18.01 -2.71 -4.51
CA GLU A 170 -18.80 -3.76 -3.87
C GLU A 170 -18.55 -3.80 -2.37
N GLU A 171 -19.60 -4.04 -1.60
CA GLU A 171 -19.48 -4.32 -0.18
C GLU A 171 -18.98 -5.76 0.01
N ILE A 172 -17.95 -5.93 0.84
CA ILE A 172 -17.45 -7.26 1.24
C ILE A 172 -18.42 -7.80 2.28
N LYS A 173 -19.11 -8.89 1.95
CA LYS A 173 -19.87 -9.64 2.96
C LYS A 173 -18.88 -10.44 3.80
N ASP A 174 -18.95 -10.23 5.11
CA ASP A 174 -18.18 -11.02 6.07
C ASP A 174 -18.54 -12.51 5.89
N PRO A 175 -17.55 -13.42 5.70
CA PRO A 175 -17.83 -14.84 5.49
C PRO A 175 -18.59 -15.51 6.66
N GLY A 176 -18.78 -14.80 7.79
CA GLY A 176 -19.58 -15.23 8.93
C GLY A 176 -21.06 -14.83 8.88
N GLU A 177 -21.47 -13.90 8.03
CA GLU A 177 -22.88 -13.55 7.85
C GLU A 177 -23.51 -14.42 6.78
N GLN A 178 -24.16 -15.48 7.22
CA GLN A 178 -25.10 -16.19 6.35
C GLN A 178 -26.30 -15.27 6.11
N PRO A 179 -26.75 -15.12 4.87
CA PRO A 179 -27.98 -14.41 4.61
C PRO A 179 -29.11 -15.10 5.37
N GLU A 180 -29.70 -14.38 6.29
CA GLU A 180 -30.98 -14.82 6.86
C GLU A 180 -31.97 -14.91 5.72
N SER A 181 -32.34 -16.15 5.44
CA SER A 181 -33.36 -16.46 4.45
C SER A 181 -34.74 -16.14 4.97
#